data_41331e710c220d5aee8198ef9661890d
#
_entry.id   41331e710c220d5aee8198ef9661890d
#
_cell.length_a   1.000
_cell.length_b   1.000
_cell.length_c   1.000
_cell.angle_alpha   90.00
_cell.angle_beta   90.00
_cell.angle_gamma   90.00
#
_symmetry.space_group_name_H-M   'P 1'
#
loop_
_entity.id
_entity.type
_entity.pdbx_description
1 polymer ?
#
loop_
_entity_poly.entity_id
_entity_poly.type
_entity_poly.pdbx_seq_one_letter_code
_entity_poly.pdbx_strand_id
1 'polypeptide(L)'
;MVVRLVAVLGLFAALAGAPLPAAAQETITVFAAASLKNALDDAHAAFTKATGVKVVASYEASSSLAKQIKAGAPADVFISADLRWMDYVAGKKLIKTDTRVNLLGNRLVLIAPKDSKLDRIAIGQGFDIAKLAGDGRIAVADVKAVPAGLYAKAALEKLGAWAAAEPKLAQAVNVRATLSFVARGETPLGIVYETDAKIEPKVKIVGDFPDDAYPPVTYPVAATATGKPAAAQYVQFLRGSAAKTIFEKYGFSFLIKPVS
;
A
#
# COMPACT_ATOMS: atom_id res chain seq x y z
N MET A 1 -31.34 -90.07 -4.50
CA MET A 1 -30.08 -89.41 -4.92
C MET A 1 -30.34 -87.89 -4.86
N VAL A 2 -29.90 -87.25 -3.79
CA VAL A 2 -30.18 -85.80 -3.49
C VAL A 2 -28.92 -85.03 -3.74
N VAL A 3 -28.96 -84.16 -4.75
CA VAL A 3 -27.84 -83.21 -5.08
C VAL A 3 -28.01 -81.98 -4.24
N ARG A 4 -26.99 -81.67 -3.34
CA ARG A 4 -26.92 -80.42 -2.55
C ARG A 4 -26.21 -79.39 -3.39
N LEU A 5 -26.90 -78.27 -3.68
CA LEU A 5 -26.34 -77.08 -4.32
C LEU A 5 -25.75 -76.20 -3.22
N VAL A 6 -24.43 -75.96 -3.27
CA VAL A 6 -23.73 -75.02 -2.34
C VAL A 6 -23.69 -73.69 -3.03
N ALA A 7 -24.40 -72.69 -2.49
CA ALA A 7 -24.31 -71.31 -2.92
C ALA A 7 -23.14 -70.58 -2.18
N VAL A 8 -22.14 -70.16 -2.95
CA VAL A 8 -21.04 -69.33 -2.45
C VAL A 8 -21.44 -67.86 -2.55
N LEU A 9 -21.74 -67.22 -1.42
CA LEU A 9 -21.94 -65.75 -1.32
C LEU A 9 -20.58 -65.04 -1.32
N GLY A 10 -20.25 -64.40 -2.45
CA GLY A 10 -19.10 -63.49 -2.53
C GLY A 10 -19.40 -62.16 -1.83
N LEU A 11 -18.69 -61.89 -0.75
CA LEU A 11 -18.74 -60.65 0.00
C LEU A 11 -17.86 -59.60 -0.72
N PHE A 12 -18.46 -58.69 -1.53
CA PHE A 12 -17.78 -57.53 -2.08
C PHE A 12 -17.65 -56.48 -0.98
N ALA A 13 -16.47 -56.36 -0.38
CA ALA A 13 -16.13 -55.23 0.52
C ALA A 13 -15.93 -53.98 -0.33
N ALA A 14 -16.95 -53.10 -0.35
CA ALA A 14 -16.81 -51.73 -0.89
C ALA A 14 -15.93 -50.91 0.05
N LEU A 15 -14.65 -50.69 -0.31
CA LEU A 15 -13.82 -49.68 0.30
C LEU A 15 -14.42 -48.31 -0.07
N ALA A 16 -15.24 -47.76 0.83
CA ALA A 16 -15.65 -46.36 0.79
C ALA A 16 -14.40 -45.48 1.07
N GLY A 17 -13.79 -44.95 0.02
CA GLY A 17 -12.74 -43.95 0.16
C GLY A 17 -13.29 -42.74 0.90
N ALA A 18 -12.90 -42.55 2.16
CA ALA A 18 -13.22 -41.35 2.88
C ALA A 18 -12.62 -40.14 2.13
N PRO A 19 -13.39 -39.08 1.84
CA PRO A 19 -12.82 -37.87 1.24
C PRO A 19 -11.74 -37.33 2.17
N LEU A 20 -10.52 -37.23 1.65
CA LEU A 20 -9.44 -36.53 2.37
C LEU A 20 -9.92 -35.09 2.67
N PRO A 21 -9.78 -34.60 3.91
CA PRO A 21 -10.14 -33.24 4.21
C PRO A 21 -9.33 -32.31 3.30
N ALA A 22 -10.02 -31.51 2.47
CA ALA A 22 -9.38 -30.48 1.70
C ALA A 22 -8.59 -29.57 2.69
N ALA A 23 -7.27 -29.57 2.58
CA ALA A 23 -6.45 -28.69 3.42
C ALA A 23 -6.96 -27.26 3.23
N ALA A 24 -7.39 -26.63 4.32
CA ALA A 24 -7.86 -25.23 4.25
C ALA A 24 -6.74 -24.37 3.67
N GLN A 25 -7.04 -23.65 2.59
CA GLN A 25 -6.06 -22.78 1.92
C GLN A 25 -5.50 -21.77 2.94
N GLU A 26 -4.20 -21.78 3.15
CA GLU A 26 -3.55 -20.84 4.06
C GLU A 26 -3.82 -19.41 3.59
N THR A 27 -4.19 -18.53 4.53
CA THR A 27 -4.50 -17.13 4.23
C THR A 27 -3.71 -16.23 5.16
N ILE A 28 -3.06 -15.21 4.59
CA ILE A 28 -2.40 -14.13 5.33
C ILE A 28 -3.12 -12.81 5.12
N THR A 29 -3.05 -11.95 6.16
CA THR A 29 -3.64 -10.61 6.16
C THR A 29 -2.53 -9.56 6.06
N VAL A 30 -2.59 -8.71 5.04
CA VAL A 30 -1.62 -7.64 4.80
C VAL A 30 -2.27 -6.29 5.09
N PHE A 31 -1.68 -5.52 6.00
CA PHE A 31 -2.03 -4.13 6.24
C PHE A 31 -1.05 -3.24 5.49
N ALA A 32 -1.51 -2.50 4.49
CA ALA A 32 -0.64 -1.73 3.61
C ALA A 32 -1.13 -0.31 3.37
N ALA A 33 -0.19 0.62 3.21
CA ALA A 33 -0.48 1.99 2.83
C ALA A 33 -1.35 2.04 1.56
N ALA A 34 -2.37 2.90 1.56
CA ALA A 34 -3.39 2.98 0.51
C ALA A 34 -2.81 3.21 -0.90
N SER A 35 -1.69 3.93 -1.02
CA SER A 35 -0.98 4.15 -2.28
C SER A 35 -0.49 2.88 -2.98
N LEU A 36 -0.30 1.78 -2.21
CA LEU A 36 0.22 0.51 -2.72
C LEU A 36 -0.86 -0.37 -3.38
N LYS A 37 -2.14 -0.03 -3.21
CA LYS A 37 -3.25 -0.95 -3.54
C LYS A 37 -3.09 -1.63 -4.91
N ASN A 38 -2.95 -0.88 -5.97
CA ASN A 38 -2.93 -1.45 -7.34
C ASN A 38 -1.72 -2.35 -7.58
N ALA A 39 -0.54 -1.94 -7.12
CA ALA A 39 0.68 -2.74 -7.26
C ALA A 39 0.65 -4.00 -6.38
N LEU A 40 0.13 -3.88 -5.14
CA LEU A 40 0.02 -5.03 -4.26
C LEU A 40 -1.07 -6.01 -4.71
N ASP A 41 -2.18 -5.56 -5.29
CA ASP A 41 -3.19 -6.47 -5.83
C ASP A 41 -2.58 -7.39 -6.91
N ASP A 42 -1.75 -6.84 -7.82
CA ASP A 42 -1.00 -7.65 -8.80
C ASP A 42 0.03 -8.57 -8.11
N ALA A 43 0.74 -8.06 -7.09
CA ALA A 43 1.72 -8.85 -6.33
C ALA A 43 1.07 -9.99 -5.53
N HIS A 44 -0.11 -9.75 -4.92
CA HIS A 44 -0.90 -10.77 -4.23
C HIS A 44 -1.31 -11.89 -5.17
N ALA A 45 -1.80 -11.54 -6.36
CA ALA A 45 -2.18 -12.52 -7.37
C ALA A 45 -0.98 -13.39 -7.81
N ALA A 46 0.19 -12.75 -8.02
CA ALA A 46 1.42 -13.45 -8.38
C ALA A 46 1.91 -14.38 -7.25
N PHE A 47 1.90 -13.90 -6.00
CA PHE A 47 2.26 -14.70 -4.83
C PHE A 47 1.33 -15.90 -4.63
N THR A 48 0.01 -15.67 -4.71
CA THR A 48 -0.98 -16.74 -4.57
C THR A 48 -0.81 -17.79 -5.67
N LYS A 49 -0.55 -17.36 -6.91
CA LYS A 49 -0.28 -18.28 -8.03
C LYS A 49 0.98 -19.14 -7.79
N ALA A 50 2.02 -18.55 -7.20
CA ALA A 50 3.30 -19.23 -6.97
C ALA A 50 3.27 -20.19 -5.77
N THR A 51 2.46 -19.89 -4.73
CA THR A 51 2.55 -20.59 -3.44
C THR A 51 1.27 -21.29 -3.01
N GLY A 52 0.12 -20.96 -3.61
CA GLY A 52 -1.20 -21.39 -3.14
C GLY A 52 -1.71 -20.63 -1.91
N VAL A 53 -0.90 -19.77 -1.28
CA VAL A 53 -1.29 -18.97 -0.10
C VAL A 53 -2.15 -17.79 -0.55
N LYS A 54 -3.34 -17.64 0.02
CA LYS A 54 -4.24 -16.50 -0.24
C LYS A 54 -3.77 -15.28 0.53
N VAL A 55 -3.85 -14.11 -0.11
CA VAL A 55 -3.59 -12.82 0.55
C VAL A 55 -4.87 -12.00 0.60
N VAL A 56 -5.20 -11.51 1.80
CA VAL A 56 -6.27 -10.53 2.03
C VAL A 56 -5.62 -9.24 2.51
N ALA A 57 -5.99 -8.10 1.93
CA ALA A 57 -5.36 -6.83 2.27
C ALA A 57 -6.35 -5.79 2.78
N SER A 58 -5.89 -4.98 3.74
CA SER A 58 -6.52 -3.74 4.17
C SER A 58 -5.64 -2.57 3.73
N TYR A 59 -6.22 -1.62 3.00
CA TYR A 59 -5.52 -0.47 2.45
C TYR A 59 -6.02 0.82 3.08
N GLU A 60 -5.19 1.42 3.94
CA GLU A 60 -5.52 2.62 4.69
C GLU A 60 -4.29 3.53 4.87
N ALA A 61 -4.44 4.63 5.61
CA ALA A 61 -3.28 5.39 6.07
C ALA A 61 -2.40 4.52 6.98
N SER A 62 -1.08 4.58 6.81
CA SER A 62 -0.13 3.84 7.65
C SER A 62 -0.32 4.13 9.14
N SER A 63 -0.70 5.37 9.49
CA SER A 63 -1.04 5.78 10.86
C SER A 63 -2.21 5.02 11.45
N SER A 64 -3.28 4.81 10.66
CA SER A 64 -4.47 4.06 11.08
C SER A 64 -4.13 2.58 11.27
N LEU A 65 -3.45 1.99 10.30
CA LEU A 65 -3.05 0.57 10.33
C LEU A 65 -2.09 0.28 11.48
N ALA A 66 -1.09 1.13 11.72
CA ALA A 66 -0.17 0.98 12.85
C ALA A 66 -0.89 1.04 14.21
N LYS A 67 -1.90 1.89 14.35
CA LYS A 67 -2.74 1.97 15.57
C LYS A 67 -3.63 0.73 15.71
N GLN A 68 -4.18 0.20 14.61
CA GLN A 68 -4.96 -1.04 14.61
C GLN A 68 -4.08 -2.23 15.02
N ILE A 69 -2.86 -2.36 14.49
CA ILE A 69 -1.88 -3.39 14.90
C ILE A 69 -1.58 -3.27 16.41
N LYS A 70 -1.36 -2.04 16.90
CA LYS A 70 -1.18 -1.80 18.35
C LYS A 70 -2.39 -2.26 19.17
N ALA A 71 -3.59 -2.12 18.62
CA ALA A 71 -4.84 -2.55 19.27
C ALA A 71 -5.13 -4.05 19.14
N GLY A 72 -4.21 -4.83 18.52
CA GLY A 72 -4.35 -6.29 18.39
C GLY A 72 -5.05 -6.75 17.10
N ALA A 73 -5.21 -5.88 16.09
CA ALA A 73 -5.78 -6.31 14.82
C ALA A 73 -4.90 -7.43 14.18
N PRO A 74 -5.52 -8.47 13.60
CA PRO A 74 -4.82 -9.68 13.13
C PRO A 74 -4.14 -9.47 11.77
N ALA A 75 -3.14 -8.58 11.73
CA ALA A 75 -2.30 -8.40 10.55
C ALA A 75 -1.10 -9.35 10.60
N ASP A 76 -0.80 -10.01 9.50
CA ASP A 76 0.38 -10.86 9.33
C ASP A 76 1.58 -10.07 8.79
N VAL A 77 1.33 -9.06 7.94
CA VAL A 77 2.34 -8.19 7.34
C VAL A 77 1.90 -6.73 7.44
N PHE A 78 2.82 -5.84 7.71
CA PHE A 78 2.62 -4.39 7.68
C PHE A 78 3.54 -3.72 6.67
N ILE A 79 2.98 -2.85 5.80
CA ILE A 79 3.71 -2.06 4.82
C ILE A 79 3.32 -0.60 4.99
N SER A 80 4.24 0.20 5.51
CA SER A 80 4.04 1.63 5.74
C SER A 80 4.51 2.47 4.56
N ALA A 81 3.98 3.68 4.41
CA ALA A 81 4.48 4.69 3.46
C ALA A 81 5.48 5.67 4.09
N ASP A 82 5.92 5.42 5.31
CA ASP A 82 7.00 6.12 5.97
C ASP A 82 7.72 5.24 7.01
N LEU A 83 8.88 5.68 7.43
CA LEU A 83 9.66 5.00 8.48
C LEU A 83 9.01 5.21 9.86
N ARG A 84 8.41 6.38 10.11
CA ARG A 84 7.84 6.77 11.41
C ARG A 84 6.83 5.75 11.94
N TRP A 85 5.89 5.30 11.10
CA TRP A 85 4.86 4.36 11.54
C TRP A 85 5.37 2.93 11.63
N MET A 86 6.36 2.57 10.82
CA MET A 86 7.08 1.30 11.00
C MET A 86 7.89 1.31 12.31
N ASP A 87 8.58 2.40 12.62
CA ASP A 87 9.34 2.56 13.88
C ASP A 87 8.40 2.54 15.10
N TYR A 88 7.20 3.13 14.97
CA TYR A 88 6.18 3.09 16.00
C TYR A 88 5.79 1.67 16.39
N VAL A 89 5.52 0.79 15.42
CA VAL A 89 5.17 -0.61 15.70
C VAL A 89 6.40 -1.42 16.11
N ALA A 90 7.57 -1.15 15.55
CA ALA A 90 8.84 -1.78 15.93
C ALA A 90 9.21 -1.51 17.39
N GLY A 91 9.13 -0.24 17.83
CA GLY A 91 9.39 0.18 19.21
C GLY A 91 8.44 -0.46 20.24
N LYS A 92 7.29 -0.96 19.77
CA LYS A 92 6.32 -1.73 20.58
C LYS A 92 6.49 -3.25 20.46
N LYS A 93 7.54 -3.70 19.77
CA LYS A 93 7.82 -5.12 19.51
C LYS A 93 6.67 -5.85 18.77
N LEU A 94 5.96 -5.14 17.90
CA LEU A 94 4.81 -5.66 17.14
C LEU A 94 5.18 -6.20 15.76
N ILE A 95 6.47 -6.17 15.40
CA ILE A 95 6.99 -6.75 14.16
C ILE A 95 8.18 -7.68 14.45
N LYS A 96 8.44 -8.57 13.51
CA LYS A 96 9.67 -9.38 13.44
C LYS A 96 10.73 -8.52 12.75
N THR A 97 11.62 -7.92 13.53
CA THR A 97 12.59 -6.91 13.07
C THR A 97 13.59 -7.44 12.04
N ASP A 98 13.90 -8.73 12.07
CA ASP A 98 14.73 -9.46 11.12
C ASP A 98 14.11 -9.55 9.72
N THR A 99 12.78 -9.39 9.62
CA THR A 99 12.05 -9.36 8.35
C THR A 99 11.92 -7.95 7.77
N ARG A 100 12.24 -6.90 8.55
CA ARG A 100 12.06 -5.51 8.12
C ARG A 100 13.03 -5.14 7.01
N VAL A 101 12.49 -4.53 5.94
CA VAL A 101 13.28 -3.99 4.83
C VAL A 101 12.64 -2.71 4.28
N ASN A 102 13.46 -1.72 3.91
CA ASN A 102 13.05 -0.53 3.18
C ASN A 102 12.93 -0.91 1.70
N LEU A 103 11.72 -1.20 1.25
CA LEU A 103 11.48 -1.89 -0.02
C LEU A 103 11.34 -0.94 -1.20
N LEU A 104 10.54 0.12 -1.05
CA LEU A 104 10.16 0.99 -2.16
C LEU A 104 10.39 2.47 -1.82
N GLY A 105 10.61 3.25 -2.88
CA GLY A 105 10.60 4.71 -2.87
C GLY A 105 9.47 5.29 -3.72
N ASN A 106 9.18 6.57 -3.53
CA ASN A 106 8.17 7.33 -4.27
C ASN A 106 8.53 8.82 -4.27
N ARG A 107 7.74 9.65 -4.98
CA ARG A 107 7.91 11.11 -5.00
C ARG A 107 6.57 11.81 -4.82
N LEU A 108 6.61 13.04 -4.29
CA LEU A 108 5.45 13.92 -4.22
C LEU A 108 5.26 14.70 -5.51
N VAL A 109 4.00 14.82 -5.92
CA VAL A 109 3.59 15.62 -7.06
C VAL A 109 2.40 16.50 -6.70
N LEU A 110 2.29 17.64 -7.37
CA LEU A 110 1.11 18.48 -7.40
C LEU A 110 0.23 18.03 -8.57
N ILE A 111 -1.03 17.79 -8.29
CA ILE A 111 -2.02 17.39 -9.29
C ILE A 111 -3.15 18.39 -9.39
N ALA A 112 -3.78 18.42 -10.57
CA ALA A 112 -5.02 19.13 -10.86
C ALA A 112 -6.00 18.21 -11.60
N PRO A 113 -7.30 18.55 -11.69
CA PRO A 113 -8.24 17.86 -12.56
C PRO A 113 -7.71 17.80 -14.02
N LYS A 114 -8.04 16.72 -14.73
CA LYS A 114 -7.54 16.49 -16.10
C LYS A 114 -7.82 17.62 -17.07
N ASP A 115 -8.97 18.24 -16.94
CA ASP A 115 -9.50 19.36 -17.76
C ASP A 115 -9.06 20.74 -17.26
N SER A 116 -8.32 20.82 -16.14
CA SER A 116 -7.75 22.08 -15.65
C SER A 116 -6.92 22.76 -16.73
N LYS A 117 -7.02 24.09 -16.83
CA LYS A 117 -6.20 24.90 -17.75
C LYS A 117 -4.80 25.20 -17.20
N LEU A 118 -4.49 24.74 -15.98
CA LEU A 118 -3.19 24.96 -15.37
C LEU A 118 -2.14 24.15 -16.12
N ASP A 119 -1.12 24.82 -16.64
CA ASP A 119 0.06 24.21 -17.25
C ASP A 119 1.01 23.64 -16.19
N ARG A 120 2.01 22.89 -16.64
CA ARG A 120 3.08 22.41 -15.75
C ARG A 120 3.88 23.59 -15.20
N ILE A 121 4.10 23.59 -13.90
CA ILE A 121 4.76 24.66 -13.17
C ILE A 121 6.04 24.13 -12.50
N ALA A 122 7.04 25.00 -12.36
CA ALA A 122 8.21 24.73 -11.56
C ALA A 122 7.87 25.00 -10.08
N ILE A 123 8.08 23.98 -9.23
CA ILE A 123 7.93 24.10 -7.78
C ILE A 123 9.31 24.37 -7.18
N GLY A 124 9.45 25.43 -6.42
CA GLY A 124 10.70 25.85 -5.77
C GLY A 124 10.48 26.89 -4.69
N GLN A 125 11.52 27.54 -4.23
CA GLN A 125 11.42 28.63 -3.25
C GLN A 125 10.48 29.73 -3.73
N GLY A 126 9.58 30.18 -2.85
CA GLY A 126 8.59 31.20 -3.16
C GLY A 126 7.38 30.64 -3.96
N PHE A 127 7.25 29.33 -4.10
CA PHE A 127 6.09 28.70 -4.72
C PHE A 127 4.79 29.04 -3.99
N ASP A 128 3.89 29.75 -4.68
CA ASP A 128 2.64 30.21 -4.09
C ASP A 128 1.48 29.28 -4.50
N ILE A 129 1.37 28.15 -3.82
CA ILE A 129 0.27 27.18 -4.05
C ILE A 129 -1.10 27.76 -3.68
N ALA A 130 -1.15 28.69 -2.71
CA ALA A 130 -2.39 29.31 -2.27
C ALA A 130 -2.98 30.22 -3.36
N LYS A 131 -2.11 30.96 -4.08
CA LYS A 131 -2.50 31.76 -5.24
C LYS A 131 -2.98 30.87 -6.39
N LEU A 132 -2.30 29.75 -6.65
CA LEU A 132 -2.71 28.79 -7.69
C LEU A 132 -4.06 28.13 -7.42
N ALA A 133 -4.39 27.90 -6.14
CA ALA A 133 -5.69 27.35 -5.76
C ALA A 133 -6.84 28.40 -5.90
N GLY A 134 -6.54 29.70 -6.07
CA GLY A 134 -7.56 30.76 -6.14
C GLY A 134 -8.46 30.73 -4.90
N ASP A 135 -9.76 30.74 -5.11
CA ASP A 135 -10.76 30.62 -4.03
C ASP A 135 -10.98 29.18 -3.56
N GLY A 136 -10.40 28.20 -4.26
CA GLY A 136 -10.52 26.78 -3.94
C GLY A 136 -9.61 26.34 -2.79
N ARG A 137 -9.75 25.05 -2.44
CA ARG A 137 -8.92 24.39 -1.42
C ARG A 137 -7.87 23.49 -2.07
N ILE A 138 -6.88 23.14 -1.29
CA ILE A 138 -5.79 22.24 -1.69
C ILE A 138 -6.00 20.90 -0.97
N ALA A 139 -6.25 19.84 -1.73
CA ALA A 139 -6.38 18.50 -1.15
C ALA A 139 -5.03 17.98 -0.68
N VAL A 140 -4.98 17.54 0.56
CA VAL A 140 -3.83 16.84 1.16
C VAL A 140 -4.32 15.74 2.08
N ALA A 141 -3.51 14.73 2.36
CA ALA A 141 -3.79 13.83 3.47
C ALA A 141 -3.56 14.55 4.81
N ASP A 142 -4.13 14.02 5.92
CA ASP A 142 -3.96 14.61 7.26
C ASP A 142 -2.47 14.90 7.56
N VAL A 143 -2.15 16.18 7.73
CA VAL A 143 -0.78 16.67 7.87
C VAL A 143 -0.15 16.40 9.24
N LYS A 144 -0.92 15.85 10.19
CA LYS A 144 -0.45 15.51 11.54
C LYS A 144 -0.05 14.05 11.68
N ALA A 145 -0.64 13.17 10.85
CA ALA A 145 -0.51 11.73 11.04
C ALA A 145 -0.27 10.92 9.75
N VAL A 146 -0.88 11.27 8.63
CA VAL A 146 -0.82 10.47 7.40
C VAL A 146 0.49 10.74 6.67
N PRO A 147 1.26 9.71 6.24
CA PRO A 147 2.56 9.90 5.60
C PRO A 147 2.57 10.92 4.47
N ALA A 148 1.67 10.81 3.48
CA ALA A 148 1.60 11.77 2.38
C ALA A 148 1.36 13.21 2.86
N GLY A 149 0.55 13.40 3.91
CA GLY A 149 0.32 14.71 4.53
C GLY A 149 1.55 15.22 5.27
N LEU A 150 2.27 14.35 5.98
CA LEU A 150 3.52 14.72 6.66
C LEU A 150 4.58 15.17 5.66
N TYR A 151 4.76 14.44 4.55
CA TYR A 151 5.68 14.82 3.49
C TYR A 151 5.25 16.12 2.79
N ALA A 152 3.95 16.28 2.49
CA ALA A 152 3.41 17.51 1.89
C ALA A 152 3.65 18.73 2.79
N LYS A 153 3.41 18.60 4.10
CA LYS A 153 3.71 19.65 5.07
C LYS A 153 5.18 20.01 5.07
N ALA A 154 6.07 19.03 5.20
CA ALA A 154 7.52 19.25 5.20
C ALA A 154 7.97 19.98 3.92
N ALA A 155 7.46 19.56 2.74
CA ALA A 155 7.79 20.21 1.48
C ALA A 155 7.32 21.68 1.45
N LEU A 156 6.08 21.96 1.86
CA LEU A 156 5.53 23.31 1.88
C LEU A 156 6.25 24.21 2.89
N GLU A 157 6.64 23.68 4.06
CA GLU A 157 7.46 24.41 5.05
C GLU A 157 8.84 24.77 4.49
N LYS A 158 9.53 23.80 3.89
CA LYS A 158 10.86 24.00 3.30
C LYS A 158 10.85 25.01 2.16
N LEU A 159 9.77 25.05 1.38
CA LEU A 159 9.60 25.97 0.25
C LEU A 159 9.04 27.33 0.66
N GLY A 160 8.73 27.56 1.95
CA GLY A 160 8.16 28.82 2.46
C GLY A 160 6.69 29.01 2.10
N ALA A 161 5.99 27.96 1.64
CA ALA A 161 4.60 28.01 1.16
C ALA A 161 3.57 27.62 2.24
N TRP A 162 4.00 27.08 3.38
CA TRP A 162 3.12 26.49 4.39
C TRP A 162 2.09 27.48 4.95
N ALA A 163 2.53 28.65 5.41
CA ALA A 163 1.65 29.62 6.06
C ALA A 163 0.49 30.08 5.19
N ALA A 164 0.72 30.23 3.88
CA ALA A 164 -0.32 30.57 2.90
C ALA A 164 -1.21 29.36 2.55
N ALA A 165 -0.64 28.15 2.53
CA ALA A 165 -1.37 26.93 2.17
C ALA A 165 -2.27 26.42 3.30
N GLU A 166 -1.79 26.46 4.56
CA GLU A 166 -2.45 25.83 5.71
C GLU A 166 -3.95 26.17 5.85
N PRO A 167 -4.39 27.44 5.77
CA PRO A 167 -5.81 27.80 5.89
C PRO A 167 -6.67 27.29 4.73
N LYS A 168 -6.04 26.91 3.60
CA LYS A 168 -6.72 26.40 2.40
C LYS A 168 -6.74 24.87 2.29
N LEU A 169 -6.19 24.15 3.26
CA LEU A 169 -6.12 22.70 3.16
C LEU A 169 -7.49 22.03 3.28
N ALA A 170 -7.78 21.11 2.38
CA ALA A 170 -8.82 20.08 2.50
C ALA A 170 -8.14 18.76 2.86
N GLN A 171 -8.19 18.40 4.14
CA GLN A 171 -7.48 17.23 4.66
C GLN A 171 -8.31 15.96 4.52
N ALA A 172 -7.70 14.91 3.98
CA ALA A 172 -8.30 13.59 3.75
C ALA A 172 -7.69 12.53 4.68
N VAL A 173 -8.44 11.45 4.89
CA VAL A 173 -8.04 10.33 5.78
C VAL A 173 -6.84 9.52 5.25
N ASN A 174 -6.57 9.52 3.95
CA ASN A 174 -5.42 8.90 3.30
C ASN A 174 -5.17 9.53 1.92
N VAL A 175 -4.07 9.15 1.26
CA VAL A 175 -3.68 9.74 -0.04
C VAL A 175 -4.64 9.41 -1.18
N ARG A 176 -5.33 8.27 -1.15
CA ARG A 176 -6.33 7.91 -2.18
C ARG A 176 -7.61 8.72 -2.03
N ALA A 177 -8.00 9.06 -0.81
CA ALA A 177 -9.07 10.02 -0.57
C ALA A 177 -8.68 11.43 -1.03
N THR A 178 -7.41 11.84 -0.81
CA THR A 178 -6.86 13.09 -1.36
C THR A 178 -6.97 13.12 -2.89
N LEU A 179 -6.50 12.06 -3.56
CA LEU A 179 -6.58 11.91 -5.02
C LEU A 179 -8.02 12.04 -5.53
N SER A 180 -8.97 11.42 -4.81
CA SER A 180 -10.39 11.44 -5.16
C SER A 180 -11.00 12.84 -5.10
N PHE A 181 -10.59 13.72 -4.18
CA PHE A 181 -11.08 15.11 -4.15
C PHE A 181 -10.75 15.86 -5.44
N VAL A 182 -9.53 15.69 -5.94
CA VAL A 182 -9.10 16.30 -7.20
C VAL A 182 -9.79 15.64 -8.40
N ALA A 183 -9.84 14.30 -8.42
CA ALA A 183 -10.43 13.54 -9.52
C ALA A 183 -11.95 13.83 -9.73
N ARG A 184 -12.64 14.25 -8.65
CA ARG A 184 -14.05 14.67 -8.70
C ARG A 184 -14.23 16.17 -8.87
N GLY A 185 -13.15 16.95 -8.98
CA GLY A 185 -13.21 18.40 -9.12
C GLY A 185 -13.63 19.14 -7.83
N GLU A 186 -13.62 18.49 -6.67
CA GLU A 186 -13.94 19.11 -5.38
C GLU A 186 -12.84 20.07 -4.92
N THR A 187 -11.62 19.87 -5.39
CA THR A 187 -10.48 20.77 -5.18
C THR A 187 -9.73 21.00 -6.49
N PRO A 188 -9.29 22.25 -6.78
CA PRO A 188 -8.52 22.54 -7.99
C PRO A 188 -7.10 21.97 -7.97
N LEU A 189 -6.56 21.68 -6.79
CA LEU A 189 -5.21 21.17 -6.58
C LEU A 189 -5.18 20.10 -5.50
N GLY A 190 -4.20 19.21 -5.60
CA GLY A 190 -3.90 18.25 -4.53
C GLY A 190 -2.44 17.82 -4.54
N ILE A 191 -1.95 17.38 -3.37
CA ILE A 191 -0.60 16.83 -3.20
C ILE A 191 -0.74 15.36 -2.90
N VAL A 192 -0.19 14.51 -3.79
CA VAL A 192 -0.23 13.05 -3.73
C VAL A 192 1.12 12.46 -4.13
N TYR A 193 1.27 11.14 -4.11
CA TYR A 193 2.43 10.50 -4.69
C TYR A 193 2.30 10.40 -6.23
N GLU A 194 3.44 10.38 -6.91
CA GLU A 194 3.49 10.22 -8.37
C GLU A 194 2.76 8.94 -8.83
N THR A 195 2.93 7.85 -8.10
CA THR A 195 2.27 6.57 -8.39
C THR A 195 0.75 6.64 -8.30
N ASP A 196 0.19 7.46 -7.37
CA ASP A 196 -1.25 7.68 -7.27
C ASP A 196 -1.78 8.49 -8.46
N ALA A 197 -1.04 9.51 -8.88
CA ALA A 197 -1.41 10.33 -10.04
C ALA A 197 -1.40 9.54 -11.35
N LYS A 198 -0.43 8.63 -11.52
CA LYS A 198 -0.27 7.82 -12.73
C LYS A 198 -1.42 6.85 -12.99
N ILE A 199 -2.11 6.42 -11.96
CA ILE A 199 -3.20 5.43 -12.09
C ILE A 199 -4.60 6.07 -12.19
N GLU A 200 -4.73 7.39 -12.03
CA GLU A 200 -6.02 8.10 -12.04
C GLU A 200 -6.14 8.97 -13.31
N PRO A 201 -6.90 8.52 -14.32
CA PRO A 201 -6.99 9.22 -15.59
C PRO A 201 -7.69 10.58 -15.52
N LYS A 202 -8.42 10.86 -14.43
CA LYS A 202 -9.16 12.11 -14.22
C LYS A 202 -8.31 13.24 -13.66
N VAL A 203 -7.03 12.97 -13.34
CA VAL A 203 -6.08 13.99 -12.91
C VAL A 203 -4.91 14.13 -13.85
N LYS A 204 -4.17 15.22 -13.72
CA LYS A 204 -2.86 15.41 -14.35
C LYS A 204 -1.86 15.95 -13.35
N ILE A 205 -0.57 15.56 -13.52
CA ILE A 205 0.53 16.15 -12.77
C ILE A 205 0.81 17.53 -13.35
N VAL A 206 0.80 18.56 -12.51
CA VAL A 206 1.10 19.95 -12.86
C VAL A 206 2.39 20.46 -12.24
N GLY A 207 3.04 19.70 -11.36
CA GLY A 207 4.36 20.03 -10.82
C GLY A 207 4.95 18.88 -10.01
N ASP A 208 6.29 18.82 -9.98
CA ASP A 208 7.04 17.87 -9.15
C ASP A 208 7.65 18.64 -7.97
N PHE A 209 7.51 18.13 -6.76
CA PHE A 209 8.19 18.69 -5.60
C PHE A 209 9.68 18.32 -5.65
N PRO A 210 10.60 19.27 -5.37
CA PRO A 210 12.04 18.98 -5.31
C PRO A 210 12.33 17.87 -4.28
N ASP A 211 13.22 16.94 -4.62
CA ASP A 211 13.55 15.79 -3.77
C ASP A 211 14.18 16.19 -2.43
N ASP A 212 14.79 17.36 -2.35
CA ASP A 212 15.37 17.94 -1.14
C ASP A 212 14.37 18.76 -0.29
N ALA A 213 13.13 18.93 -0.78
CA ALA A 213 12.10 19.69 -0.06
C ALA A 213 11.44 18.87 1.07
N TYR A 214 11.62 17.57 1.10
CA TYR A 214 11.02 16.66 2.10
C TYR A 214 11.93 15.42 2.30
N PRO A 215 11.79 14.70 3.44
CA PRO A 215 12.53 13.45 3.62
C PRO A 215 12.19 12.42 2.53
N PRO A 216 13.13 11.58 2.08
CA PRO A 216 12.87 10.57 1.06
C PRO A 216 11.67 9.69 1.42
N VAL A 217 10.71 9.58 0.51
CA VAL A 217 9.55 8.70 0.69
C VAL A 217 10.01 7.26 0.65
N THR A 218 9.84 6.55 1.75
CA THR A 218 10.31 5.17 1.90
C THR A 218 9.17 4.29 2.39
N TYR A 219 8.99 3.14 1.75
CA TYR A 219 8.02 2.12 2.14
C TYR A 219 8.74 0.93 2.79
N PRO A 220 8.81 0.89 4.12
CA PRO A 220 9.27 -0.30 4.83
C PRO A 220 8.16 -1.36 4.88
N VAL A 221 8.57 -2.63 4.81
CA VAL A 221 7.74 -3.81 5.02
C VAL A 221 8.30 -4.66 6.14
N ALA A 222 7.44 -5.29 6.92
CA ALA A 222 7.83 -6.31 7.91
C ALA A 222 6.67 -7.29 8.17
N ALA A 223 6.99 -8.53 8.54
CA ALA A 223 6.04 -9.43 9.16
C ALA A 223 5.73 -8.92 10.58
N THR A 224 4.47 -9.05 11.03
CA THR A 224 4.10 -8.71 12.40
C THR A 224 4.60 -9.77 13.38
N ALA A 225 4.69 -9.42 14.66
CA ALA A 225 5.15 -10.34 15.71
C ALA A 225 4.26 -11.60 15.80
N THR A 226 2.95 -11.45 15.56
CA THR A 226 1.95 -12.52 15.56
C THR A 226 1.70 -13.12 14.18
N GLY A 227 2.40 -12.62 13.14
CA GLY A 227 2.23 -13.06 11.76
C GLY A 227 2.55 -14.54 11.56
N LYS A 228 1.71 -15.20 10.77
CA LYS A 228 1.85 -16.61 10.37
C LYS A 228 3.20 -16.87 9.68
N PRO A 229 3.66 -18.13 9.60
CA PRO A 229 4.91 -18.47 8.89
C PRO A 229 4.93 -17.97 7.44
N ALA A 230 3.82 -18.06 6.71
CA ALA A 230 3.70 -17.57 5.34
C ALA A 230 3.89 -16.04 5.20
N ALA A 231 3.78 -15.26 6.29
CA ALA A 231 4.07 -13.82 6.26
C ALA A 231 5.53 -13.53 5.91
N ALA A 232 6.48 -14.30 6.48
CA ALA A 232 7.90 -14.17 6.16
C ALA A 232 8.18 -14.56 4.69
N GLN A 233 7.53 -15.62 4.20
CA GLN A 233 7.61 -16.03 2.80
C GLN A 233 7.07 -14.95 1.87
N TYR A 234 5.96 -14.29 2.25
CA TYR A 234 5.41 -13.17 1.48
C TYR A 234 6.36 -11.96 1.46
N VAL A 235 6.96 -11.59 2.60
CA VAL A 235 7.98 -10.51 2.63
C VAL A 235 9.17 -10.87 1.74
N GLN A 236 9.62 -12.13 1.74
CA GLN A 236 10.69 -12.58 0.85
C GLN A 236 10.29 -12.48 -0.62
N PHE A 237 9.07 -12.88 -0.98
CA PHE A 237 8.54 -12.73 -2.35
C PHE A 237 8.53 -11.25 -2.79
N LEU A 238 8.10 -10.33 -1.93
CA LEU A 238 8.09 -8.89 -2.23
C LEU A 238 9.50 -8.33 -2.51
N ARG A 239 10.55 -8.98 -2.01
CA ARG A 239 11.96 -8.63 -2.24
C ARG A 239 12.51 -9.22 -3.55
N GLY A 240 11.77 -10.10 -4.21
CA GLY A 240 12.21 -10.80 -5.42
C GLY A 240 12.00 -10.03 -6.71
N SER A 241 12.58 -10.54 -7.80
CA SER A 241 12.54 -9.91 -9.14
C SER A 241 11.13 -9.80 -9.71
N ALA A 242 10.25 -10.77 -9.43
CA ALA A 242 8.85 -10.73 -9.89
C ALA A 242 8.10 -9.54 -9.29
N ALA A 243 8.23 -9.31 -7.97
CA ALA A 243 7.61 -8.19 -7.30
C ALA A 243 8.24 -6.85 -7.72
N LYS A 244 9.58 -6.80 -7.92
CA LYS A 244 10.26 -5.62 -8.46
C LYS A 244 9.62 -5.17 -9.78
N THR A 245 9.49 -6.07 -10.75
CA THR A 245 8.87 -5.76 -12.05
C THR A 245 7.46 -5.20 -11.90
N ILE A 246 6.66 -5.76 -10.98
CA ILE A 246 5.31 -5.27 -10.69
C ILE A 246 5.38 -3.84 -10.11
N PHE A 247 6.19 -3.57 -9.08
CA PHE A 247 6.26 -2.26 -8.46
C PHE A 247 6.75 -1.18 -9.43
N GLU A 248 7.78 -1.49 -10.24
CA GLU A 248 8.31 -0.56 -11.23
C GLU A 248 7.28 -0.23 -12.34
N LYS A 249 6.44 -1.20 -12.75
CA LYS A 249 5.32 -0.97 -13.66
C LYS A 249 4.36 0.12 -13.15
N TYR A 250 4.16 0.21 -11.84
CA TYR A 250 3.32 1.22 -11.19
C TYR A 250 4.07 2.52 -10.85
N GLY A 251 5.37 2.59 -11.16
CA GLY A 251 6.20 3.79 -10.98
C GLY A 251 6.88 3.91 -9.62
N PHE A 252 6.86 2.88 -8.78
CA PHE A 252 7.67 2.84 -7.56
C PHE A 252 9.15 2.63 -7.88
N SER A 253 10.04 3.26 -7.11
CA SER A 253 11.46 2.91 -7.10
C SER A 253 11.67 1.68 -6.21
N PHE A 254 12.43 0.70 -6.69
CA PHE A 254 12.80 -0.49 -5.90
C PHE A 254 14.14 -0.25 -5.21
N LEU A 255 14.19 -0.18 -3.87
CA LEU A 255 15.34 0.33 -3.12
C LEU A 255 16.39 -0.71 -2.75
N ILE A 256 16.13 -1.98 -3.01
CA ILE A 256 17.03 -3.10 -2.66
C ILE A 256 17.45 -3.87 -3.90
N LYS A 257 18.55 -4.63 -3.79
CA LYS A 257 18.86 -5.65 -4.79
C LYS A 257 17.84 -6.79 -4.65
N PRO A 258 17.20 -7.22 -5.76
CA PRO A 258 16.29 -8.35 -5.71
C PRO A 258 16.97 -9.60 -5.15
N VAL A 259 16.26 -10.35 -4.32
CA VAL A 259 16.69 -11.67 -3.90
C VAL A 259 16.24 -12.72 -4.93
N SER A 260 17.07 -13.71 -5.14
CA SER A 260 16.80 -14.86 -6.03
C SER A 260 15.82 -15.84 -5.39
#